data_1179aa6fef98456aa94506ff3515506b
#
_entry.id   1179aa6fef98456aa94506ff3515506b
#
_cell.length_a   1.000
_cell.length_b   1.000
_cell.length_c   1.000
_cell.angle_alpha   90.00
_cell.angle_beta   90.00
_cell.angle_gamma   90.00
#
_symmetry.space_group_name_H-M   'P 1'
#
loop_
_entity.id
_entity.type
_entity.pdbx_description
1 polymer ?
#
loop_
_entity_poly.entity_id
_entity_poly.type
_entity_poly.pdbx_seq_one_letter_code
_entity_poly.pdbx_strand_id
1 'polypeptide(L)'
;MNAQVSFLVSGADLLKEAKKERLLSIRPTSKHNAALDGTYTLIHIPLNLYSTLLQPILRVLLPQSQSLGNLRDCPEYELQGLTSDGQHGFLNISITPLECSVVCHSSWAQNVFEPVLKTLPRDLAKTVSVSKDSYMVLSVISAGLDAGGRVMELTSPLALAGIPIFFITTYYSDFILVPTKERDNVGKSLLAKGFELCENESNFVTPSSHGHKKGAGWPAPPAAQEAPPSNVAELQKRTFGLLKKRNVAPHIEEGLELVQCSGREASQLPSSFNHQRPSISRHATGNGRRPSWADNVDTKLYTCIISALVSQPRFMSVTLAQDDPPSLLLDKNLLDIFGDSLVGDTEGCLIPIFLDLGSLSLEATGIVCGVAGILVQDSQIAESSELSYLSTARAGAVILSDEQSVRAMGILKPLLSDEVQT
;
A
#
# COMPACT_ATOMS: atom_id res chain seq x y z
N MET A 1 42.43 -35.17 -10.68
CA MET A 1 42.27 -34.22 -9.57
C MET A 1 41.50 -33.03 -10.08
N ASN A 2 40.19 -33.06 -10.02
CA ASN A 2 39.33 -31.94 -10.44
C ASN A 2 38.88 -31.22 -9.17
N ALA A 3 39.34 -30.01 -8.97
CA ALA A 3 38.90 -29.14 -7.91
C ALA A 3 37.55 -28.49 -8.34
N GLN A 4 36.48 -28.92 -7.71
CA GLN A 4 35.19 -28.19 -7.78
C GLN A 4 35.27 -27.00 -6.85
N VAL A 5 35.24 -25.81 -7.46
CA VAL A 5 35.02 -24.55 -6.75
C VAL A 5 33.52 -24.33 -6.68
N SER A 6 32.92 -24.57 -5.54
CA SER A 6 31.54 -24.20 -5.26
C SER A 6 31.48 -22.71 -4.91
N PHE A 7 30.96 -21.89 -5.80
CA PHE A 7 30.57 -20.54 -5.51
C PHE A 7 29.29 -20.56 -4.65
N LEU A 8 29.38 -20.07 -3.43
CA LEU A 8 28.23 -19.72 -2.60
C LEU A 8 27.60 -18.46 -3.24
N VAL A 9 26.54 -18.66 -4.02
CA VAL A 9 25.72 -17.57 -4.54
C VAL A 9 24.89 -17.07 -3.37
N SER A 10 25.03 -15.77 -3.08
CA SER A 10 24.23 -15.08 -2.06
C SER A 10 22.74 -15.21 -2.37
N GLY A 11 21.88 -15.35 -1.34
CA GLY A 11 20.43 -15.48 -1.50
C GLY A 11 19.79 -14.30 -2.29
N ALA A 12 20.44 -13.13 -2.29
CA ALA A 12 20.03 -11.97 -3.08
C ALA A 12 20.18 -12.19 -4.60
N ASP A 13 21.17 -12.96 -5.03
CA ASP A 13 21.40 -13.22 -6.46
C ASP A 13 20.45 -14.31 -7.00
N LEU A 14 20.04 -15.26 -6.17
CA LEU A 14 19.00 -16.23 -6.52
C LEU A 14 17.62 -15.58 -6.68
N LEU A 15 17.32 -14.58 -5.86
CA LEU A 15 16.11 -13.76 -5.98
C LEU A 15 16.13 -12.88 -7.25
N LYS A 16 17.30 -12.37 -7.65
CA LYS A 16 17.46 -11.61 -8.90
C LYS A 16 17.28 -12.48 -10.14
N GLU A 17 17.78 -13.71 -10.14
CA GLU A 17 17.61 -14.64 -11.26
C GLU A 17 16.18 -15.16 -11.38
N ALA A 18 15.53 -15.50 -10.28
CA ALA A 18 14.13 -15.91 -10.26
C ALA A 18 13.17 -14.77 -10.68
N LYS A 19 13.57 -13.50 -10.45
CA LYS A 19 12.83 -12.32 -10.92
C LYS A 19 12.99 -12.07 -12.44
N LYS A 20 14.03 -12.56 -13.07
CA LYS A 20 14.37 -12.24 -14.48
C LYS A 20 13.47 -12.96 -15.51
N GLU A 21 12.72 -13.98 -15.11
CA GLU A 21 11.87 -14.78 -16.01
C GLU A 21 10.35 -14.57 -15.84
N ARG A 22 9.91 -13.67 -14.93
CA ARG A 22 8.48 -13.43 -14.76
C ARG A 22 8.03 -12.16 -15.47
N LEU A 23 7.11 -12.31 -16.40
CA LEU A 23 6.34 -11.24 -17.03
C LEU A 23 5.64 -10.37 -15.97
N LEU A 24 5.56 -9.06 -16.22
CA LEU A 24 4.77 -8.14 -15.42
C LEU A 24 3.31 -8.61 -15.38
N SER A 25 2.82 -8.97 -14.22
CA SER A 25 1.43 -9.35 -14.03
C SER A 25 0.78 -8.50 -12.93
N ILE A 26 -0.41 -7.99 -13.21
CA ILE A 26 -1.22 -7.25 -12.25
C ILE A 26 -2.27 -8.21 -11.71
N ARG A 27 -2.32 -8.40 -10.39
CA ARG A 27 -3.31 -9.27 -9.75
C ARG A 27 -4.28 -8.44 -8.91
N PRO A 28 -5.59 -8.65 -9.04
CA PRO A 28 -6.54 -8.20 -8.03
C PRO A 28 -6.32 -9.01 -6.73
N THR A 29 -6.30 -8.33 -5.59
CA THR A 29 -5.92 -8.93 -4.29
C THR A 29 -7.01 -9.77 -3.62
N SER A 30 -8.14 -10.07 -4.26
CA SER A 30 -9.22 -10.84 -3.64
C SER A 30 -9.60 -12.10 -4.40
N LYS A 31 -9.64 -13.22 -3.70
CA LYS A 31 -9.99 -14.56 -4.23
C LYS A 31 -11.45 -14.98 -4.01
N HIS A 32 -12.31 -14.24 -3.34
CA HIS A 32 -13.66 -14.69 -2.99
C HIS A 32 -14.78 -13.67 -3.19
N ASN A 33 -15.85 -14.14 -3.84
CA ASN A 33 -17.20 -13.61 -4.02
C ASN A 33 -17.39 -12.29 -4.79
N ALA A 34 -17.94 -12.42 -5.97
CA ALA A 34 -18.17 -11.43 -7.01
C ALA A 34 -19.03 -10.20 -6.67
N ALA A 35 -19.59 -10.09 -5.47
CA ALA A 35 -20.49 -8.99 -5.07
C ALA A 35 -19.89 -8.04 -3.99
N LEU A 36 -18.83 -8.45 -3.30
CA LEU A 36 -18.23 -7.70 -2.18
C LEU A 36 -16.71 -7.59 -2.29
N ASP A 37 -16.15 -8.02 -3.39
CA ASP A 37 -14.74 -8.16 -3.61
C ASP A 37 -14.01 -6.83 -3.59
N GLY A 38 -13.22 -6.64 -2.53
CA GLY A 38 -12.06 -5.80 -2.58
C GLY A 38 -12.32 -4.31 -2.67
N THR A 39 -13.39 -3.79 -2.03
CA THR A 39 -13.52 -2.36 -1.86
C THR A 39 -12.82 -1.90 -0.59
N TYR A 40 -11.89 -0.99 -0.75
CA TYR A 40 -11.07 -0.43 0.33
C TYR A 40 -11.42 1.02 0.57
N THR A 41 -11.23 1.44 1.81
CA THR A 41 -11.47 2.80 2.25
C THR A 41 -10.17 3.36 2.79
N LEU A 42 -9.88 4.61 2.44
CA LEU A 42 -8.74 5.36 2.91
C LEU A 42 -9.18 6.29 4.04
N ILE A 43 -8.49 6.21 5.17
CA ILE A 43 -8.80 6.97 6.39
C ILE A 43 -7.59 7.81 6.76
N HIS A 44 -7.80 9.13 6.87
CA HIS A 44 -6.84 10.06 7.44
C HIS A 44 -7.15 10.29 8.91
N ILE A 45 -6.15 10.17 9.76
CA ILE A 45 -6.22 10.41 11.20
C ILE A 45 -5.13 11.43 11.57
N PRO A 46 -5.50 12.62 12.07
CA PRO A 46 -4.51 13.56 12.60
C PRO A 46 -3.73 12.95 13.77
N LEU A 47 -2.44 13.26 13.88
CA LEU A 47 -1.56 12.68 14.91
C LEU A 47 -2.04 12.92 16.34
N ASN A 48 -2.69 14.05 16.61
CA ASN A 48 -3.27 14.34 17.92
C ASN A 48 -4.45 13.42 18.31
N LEU A 49 -5.05 12.73 17.32
CA LEU A 49 -6.11 11.74 17.55
C LEU A 49 -5.59 10.30 17.45
N TYR A 50 -4.31 10.10 17.16
CA TYR A 50 -3.73 8.77 16.99
C TYR A 50 -3.98 7.88 18.21
N SER A 51 -3.64 8.35 19.40
CA SER A 51 -3.83 7.58 20.64
C SER A 51 -5.30 7.25 20.91
N THR A 52 -6.22 8.15 20.56
CA THR A 52 -7.66 7.94 20.72
C THR A 52 -8.19 6.87 19.76
N LEU A 53 -7.62 6.81 18.55
CA LEU A 53 -8.01 5.87 17.49
C LEU A 53 -7.09 4.64 17.40
N LEU A 54 -6.16 4.46 18.35
CA LEU A 54 -5.27 3.30 18.37
C LEU A 54 -6.06 1.99 18.54
N GLN A 55 -7.10 1.98 19.36
CA GLN A 55 -7.92 0.77 19.55
C GLN A 55 -8.58 0.28 18.24
N PRO A 56 -9.27 1.10 17.43
CA PRO A 56 -9.75 0.66 16.13
C PRO A 56 -8.64 0.26 15.17
N ILE A 57 -7.47 0.93 15.20
CA ILE A 57 -6.30 0.54 14.39
C ILE A 57 -5.84 -0.88 14.76
N LEU A 58 -5.66 -1.16 16.05
CA LEU A 58 -5.27 -2.50 16.51
C LEU A 58 -6.34 -3.54 16.19
N ARG A 59 -7.61 -3.16 16.21
CA ARG A 59 -8.72 -4.07 15.90
C ARG A 59 -8.74 -4.50 14.44
N VAL A 60 -8.39 -3.61 13.50
CA VAL A 60 -8.26 -4.00 12.09
C VAL A 60 -6.98 -4.76 11.79
N LEU A 61 -5.93 -4.53 12.58
CA LEU A 61 -4.69 -5.30 12.50
C LEU A 61 -4.89 -6.75 12.96
N LEU A 62 -5.75 -6.96 13.98
CA LEU A 62 -6.01 -8.25 14.61
C LEU A 62 -7.42 -8.76 14.25
N PRO A 63 -7.58 -9.42 13.10
CA PRO A 63 -8.91 -9.68 12.51
C PRO A 63 -9.84 -10.54 13.35
N GLN A 64 -9.30 -11.39 14.25
CA GLN A 64 -10.12 -12.26 15.09
C GLN A 64 -10.31 -11.77 16.53
N SER A 65 -9.96 -10.53 16.82
CA SER A 65 -10.32 -9.96 18.12
C SER A 65 -11.84 -9.75 18.19
N GLN A 66 -12.57 -10.85 18.38
CA GLN A 66 -13.99 -10.81 18.58
C GLN A 66 -14.27 -9.95 19.81
N SER A 67 -15.13 -8.97 19.66
CA SER A 67 -15.74 -8.26 20.78
C SER A 67 -16.25 -9.25 21.81
N LEU A 68 -15.83 -9.13 23.06
CA LEU A 68 -16.38 -9.88 24.20
C LEU A 68 -17.85 -9.50 24.53
N GLY A 69 -18.48 -8.66 23.67
CA GLY A 69 -19.89 -8.27 23.84
C GLY A 69 -20.81 -9.19 23.04
N ASN A 70 -21.75 -9.79 23.70
CA ASN A 70 -22.95 -10.53 23.32
C ASN A 70 -23.49 -10.46 21.87
N LEU A 71 -22.61 -10.63 20.87
CA LEU A 71 -22.99 -10.73 19.45
C LEU A 71 -23.27 -12.20 19.03
N ARG A 72 -23.73 -13.04 20.02
CA ARG A 72 -24.12 -14.41 19.73
C ARG A 72 -25.36 -14.56 18.83
N ASP A 73 -26.10 -13.47 18.62
CA ASP A 73 -27.39 -13.51 17.95
C ASP A 73 -27.40 -12.92 16.51
N CYS A 74 -26.27 -12.50 15.96
CA CYS A 74 -26.19 -12.03 14.58
C CYS A 74 -25.10 -12.79 13.83
N PRO A 75 -25.43 -13.88 13.10
CA PRO A 75 -24.47 -14.64 12.30
C PRO A 75 -23.93 -13.87 11.08
N GLU A 76 -24.43 -12.68 10.80
CA GLU A 76 -24.04 -11.87 9.60
C GLU A 76 -22.84 -10.93 9.80
N TYR A 77 -22.28 -10.85 11.00
CA TYR A 77 -21.11 -9.99 11.27
C TYR A 77 -19.76 -10.75 11.28
N GLU A 78 -19.58 -11.69 10.37
CA GLU A 78 -18.20 -11.99 9.96
C GLU A 78 -17.68 -10.71 9.31
N LEU A 79 -16.62 -10.12 9.90
CA LEU A 79 -16.00 -8.92 9.36
C LEU A 79 -15.49 -9.28 7.96
N GLN A 80 -16.21 -8.81 6.95
CA GLN A 80 -15.85 -8.99 5.56
C GLN A 80 -14.47 -8.38 5.31
N GLY A 81 -13.71 -8.92 4.38
CA GLY A 81 -12.34 -8.49 4.10
C GLY A 81 -11.26 -9.37 4.66
N LEU A 82 -11.65 -10.41 5.44
CA LEU A 82 -10.78 -11.51 5.78
C LEU A 82 -10.90 -12.59 4.71
N THR A 83 -9.78 -13.18 4.35
CA THR A 83 -9.80 -14.41 3.54
C THR A 83 -10.30 -15.57 4.40
N SER A 84 -10.67 -16.67 3.76
CA SER A 84 -11.08 -17.93 4.43
C SER A 84 -10.05 -18.42 5.45
N ASP A 85 -8.77 -18.03 5.29
CA ASP A 85 -7.66 -18.40 6.15
C ASP A 85 -7.38 -17.39 7.26
N GLY A 86 -8.24 -16.37 7.43
CA GLY A 86 -8.11 -15.34 8.46
C GLY A 86 -7.04 -14.28 8.16
N GLN A 87 -6.56 -14.21 6.92
CA GLN A 87 -5.59 -13.20 6.48
C GLN A 87 -6.29 -11.99 5.88
N HIS A 88 -5.62 -10.84 5.90
CA HIS A 88 -6.11 -9.64 5.22
C HIS A 88 -6.03 -9.82 3.70
N GLY A 89 -7.06 -9.37 2.98
CA GLY A 89 -6.94 -9.17 1.54
C GLY A 89 -5.89 -8.11 1.24
N PHE A 90 -6.07 -6.92 1.86
CA PHE A 90 -5.08 -5.84 1.90
C PHE A 90 -5.34 -4.96 3.13
N LEU A 91 -4.29 -4.58 3.82
CA LEU A 91 -4.30 -3.59 4.90
C LEU A 91 -2.99 -2.80 4.84
N ASN A 92 -3.07 -1.48 4.87
CA ASN A 92 -1.91 -0.63 5.12
C ASN A 92 -2.21 0.30 6.29
N ILE A 93 -1.27 0.37 7.23
CA ILE A 93 -1.27 1.32 8.35
C ILE A 93 0.04 2.09 8.26
N SER A 94 -0.03 3.38 7.99
CA SER A 94 1.13 4.25 7.85
C SER A 94 1.05 5.41 8.82
N ILE A 95 2.04 5.51 9.69
CA ILE A 95 2.26 6.64 10.58
C ILE A 95 3.44 7.40 10.03
N THR A 96 3.26 8.67 9.80
CA THR A 96 4.28 9.60 9.28
C THR A 96 4.33 10.84 10.18
N PRO A 97 5.33 11.70 10.05
CA PRO A 97 5.33 12.98 10.77
C PRO A 97 4.12 13.89 10.46
N LEU A 98 3.39 13.61 9.38
CA LEU A 98 2.25 14.42 8.93
C LEU A 98 0.89 13.87 9.39
N GLU A 99 0.75 12.53 9.44
CA GLU A 99 -0.53 11.88 9.70
C GLU A 99 -0.38 10.40 10.07
N CYS A 100 -1.47 9.82 10.58
CA CYS A 100 -1.70 8.39 10.50
C CYS A 100 -2.73 8.11 9.39
N SER A 101 -2.37 7.24 8.46
CA SER A 101 -3.22 6.83 7.33
C SER A 101 -3.52 5.34 7.42
N VAL A 102 -4.78 4.96 7.23
CA VAL A 102 -5.20 3.55 7.22
C VAL A 102 -5.93 3.26 5.93
N VAL A 103 -5.49 2.25 5.23
CA VAL A 103 -6.22 1.63 4.11
C VAL A 103 -6.72 0.28 4.57
N CYS A 104 -8.00 0.11 4.68
CA CYS A 104 -8.61 -1.16 5.08
C CYS A 104 -9.86 -1.45 4.26
N HIS A 105 -10.33 -2.69 4.29
CA HIS A 105 -11.59 -3.05 3.64
C HIS A 105 -12.73 -2.17 4.16
N SER A 106 -13.65 -1.78 3.26
CA SER A 106 -14.71 -0.82 3.59
C SER A 106 -15.62 -1.26 4.72
N SER A 107 -15.85 -2.58 4.88
CA SER A 107 -16.60 -3.10 6.02
C SER A 107 -15.93 -2.81 7.37
N TRP A 108 -14.59 -2.77 7.43
CA TRP A 108 -13.85 -2.41 8.64
C TRP A 108 -13.98 -0.92 8.94
N ALA A 109 -13.90 -0.07 7.91
CA ALA A 109 -14.12 1.35 8.08
C ALA A 109 -15.51 1.62 8.69
N GLN A 110 -16.55 0.95 8.18
CA GLN A 110 -17.93 1.10 8.63
C GLN A 110 -18.18 0.49 10.01
N ASN A 111 -17.67 -0.72 10.28
CA ASN A 111 -18.01 -1.47 11.50
C ASN A 111 -17.06 -1.23 12.66
N VAL A 112 -15.84 -0.75 12.41
CA VAL A 112 -14.84 -0.52 13.45
C VAL A 112 -14.54 0.95 13.65
N PHE A 113 -14.28 1.72 12.59
CA PHE A 113 -13.90 3.14 12.72
C PHE A 113 -15.12 4.05 12.90
N GLU A 114 -16.17 3.93 12.06
CA GLU A 114 -17.32 4.82 12.16
C GLU A 114 -18.00 4.85 13.53
N PRO A 115 -18.21 3.72 14.23
CA PRO A 115 -18.79 3.75 15.57
C PRO A 115 -17.98 4.59 16.56
N VAL A 116 -16.63 4.47 16.51
CA VAL A 116 -15.73 5.25 17.36
C VAL A 116 -15.76 6.73 16.98
N LEU A 117 -15.73 7.05 15.68
CA LEU A 117 -15.81 8.42 15.20
C LEU A 117 -17.12 9.12 15.63
N LYS A 118 -18.23 8.39 15.70
CA LYS A 118 -19.52 8.91 16.19
C LYS A 118 -19.51 9.25 17.68
N THR A 119 -18.60 8.69 18.47
CA THR A 119 -18.46 8.99 19.91
C THR A 119 -17.56 10.21 20.17
N LEU A 120 -16.77 10.63 19.19
CA LEU A 120 -15.90 11.80 19.33
C LEU A 120 -16.70 13.10 19.35
N PRO A 121 -16.18 14.15 20.01
CA PRO A 121 -16.67 15.52 19.85
C PRO A 121 -16.72 15.88 18.35
N ARG A 122 -17.79 16.57 17.95
CA ARG A 122 -18.04 16.88 16.52
C ARG A 122 -16.87 17.58 15.83
N ASP A 123 -16.18 18.46 16.54
CA ASP A 123 -15.07 19.22 15.95
C ASP A 123 -13.85 18.32 15.73
N LEU A 124 -13.57 17.37 16.63
CA LEU A 124 -12.52 16.38 16.47
C LEU A 124 -12.88 15.35 15.38
N ALA A 125 -14.11 14.88 15.36
CA ALA A 125 -14.57 13.92 14.35
C ALA A 125 -14.42 14.48 12.92
N LYS A 126 -14.60 15.78 12.71
CA LYS A 126 -14.44 16.44 11.39
C LYS A 126 -13.00 16.49 10.92
N THR A 127 -12.01 16.38 11.79
CA THR A 127 -10.59 16.39 11.42
C THR A 127 -10.14 15.04 10.87
N VAL A 128 -10.85 13.95 11.23
CA VAL A 128 -10.67 12.64 10.63
C VAL A 128 -11.42 12.60 9.30
N SER A 129 -10.75 12.24 8.23
CA SER A 129 -11.41 12.08 6.94
C SER A 129 -11.43 10.63 6.49
N VAL A 130 -12.61 10.20 6.07
CA VAL A 130 -12.83 8.88 5.47
C VAL A 130 -13.16 9.11 4.00
N SER A 131 -12.49 8.41 3.09
CA SER A 131 -12.73 8.59 1.66
C SER A 131 -14.18 8.28 1.31
N LYS A 132 -14.76 9.12 0.45
CA LYS A 132 -16.12 8.95 -0.06
C LYS A 132 -16.18 7.84 -1.11
N ASP A 133 -15.17 7.81 -1.98
CA ASP A 133 -15.01 6.77 -2.99
C ASP A 133 -14.38 5.54 -2.35
N SER A 134 -14.80 4.38 -2.80
CA SER A 134 -14.12 3.12 -2.53
C SER A 134 -13.00 2.90 -3.54
N TYR A 135 -11.97 2.19 -3.11
CA TYR A 135 -10.80 1.85 -3.90
C TYR A 135 -10.71 0.35 -4.13
N MET A 136 -10.19 -0.03 -5.27
CA MET A 136 -9.64 -1.37 -5.51
C MET A 136 -8.12 -1.32 -5.42
N VAL A 137 -7.53 -2.44 -5.01
CA VAL A 137 -6.08 -2.58 -4.87
C VAL A 137 -5.57 -3.51 -5.96
N LEU A 138 -4.56 -3.05 -6.68
CA LEU A 138 -3.84 -3.84 -7.67
C LEU A 138 -2.48 -4.18 -7.09
N SER A 139 -2.14 -5.45 -7.02
CA SER A 139 -0.78 -5.90 -6.70
C SER A 139 0.00 -6.06 -7.99
N VAL A 140 1.17 -5.49 -8.03
CA VAL A 140 2.05 -5.53 -9.19
C VAL A 140 3.31 -6.30 -8.85
N ILE A 141 3.49 -7.42 -9.52
CA ILE A 141 4.70 -8.20 -9.46
C ILE A 141 5.54 -7.79 -10.66
N SER A 142 6.60 -7.03 -10.43
CA SER A 142 7.49 -6.60 -11.50
C SER A 142 8.71 -7.52 -11.60
N ALA A 143 8.87 -8.13 -12.75
CA ALA A 143 10.07 -8.89 -13.08
C ALA A 143 11.05 -7.98 -13.83
N GLY A 144 12.15 -7.63 -13.19
CA GLY A 144 13.34 -7.17 -13.89
C GLY A 144 13.47 -5.68 -14.22
N LEU A 145 12.53 -4.82 -13.79
CA LEU A 145 12.70 -3.38 -13.86
C LEU A 145 13.39 -2.85 -12.61
N ASP A 146 14.18 -1.79 -12.76
CA ASP A 146 14.64 -1.01 -11.62
C ASP A 146 13.45 -0.35 -10.89
N ALA A 147 13.64 0.05 -9.64
CA ALA A 147 12.54 0.56 -8.83
C ALA A 147 11.93 1.85 -9.41
N GLY A 148 12.77 2.76 -9.91
CA GLY A 148 12.30 4.02 -10.50
C GLY A 148 11.54 3.81 -11.81
N GLY A 149 12.05 2.95 -12.68
CA GLY A 149 11.38 2.56 -13.94
C GLY A 149 10.02 1.93 -13.68
N ARG A 150 9.90 1.07 -12.67
CA ARG A 150 8.62 0.45 -12.29
C ARG A 150 7.55 1.47 -11.92
N VAL A 151 7.89 2.42 -11.02
CA VAL A 151 6.94 3.46 -10.61
C VAL A 151 6.44 4.22 -11.84
N MET A 152 7.33 4.59 -12.75
CA MET A 152 6.98 5.33 -13.96
C MET A 152 6.14 4.52 -14.94
N GLU A 153 6.53 3.29 -15.24
CA GLU A 153 5.80 2.45 -16.20
C GLU A 153 4.38 2.15 -15.75
N LEU A 154 4.19 1.94 -14.45
CA LEU A 154 2.89 1.63 -13.87
C LEU A 154 2.00 2.87 -13.74
N THR A 155 2.58 4.01 -13.36
CA THR A 155 1.77 5.19 -13.02
C THR A 155 1.51 6.09 -14.23
N SER A 156 2.38 6.12 -15.24
CA SER A 156 2.21 7.01 -16.39
C SER A 156 0.97 6.71 -17.23
N PRO A 157 0.59 5.46 -17.56
CA PRO A 157 -0.63 5.21 -18.32
C PRO A 157 -1.88 5.62 -17.55
N LEU A 158 -1.90 5.43 -16.24
CA LEU A 158 -3.04 5.80 -15.38
C LEU A 158 -3.14 7.32 -15.24
N ALA A 159 -2.02 7.99 -15.03
CA ALA A 159 -1.96 9.44 -14.92
C ALA A 159 -2.37 10.15 -16.24
N LEU A 160 -1.92 9.63 -17.38
CA LEU A 160 -2.31 10.15 -18.69
C LEU A 160 -3.80 9.90 -19.00
N ALA A 161 -4.38 8.86 -18.43
CA ALA A 161 -5.83 8.62 -18.51
C ALA A 161 -6.63 9.46 -17.50
N GLY A 162 -5.99 10.30 -16.69
CA GLY A 162 -6.65 11.13 -15.68
C GLY A 162 -7.18 10.34 -14.48
N ILE A 163 -6.59 9.17 -14.20
CA ILE A 163 -6.99 8.30 -13.08
C ILE A 163 -6.18 8.67 -11.84
N PRO A 164 -6.83 9.05 -10.73
CA PRO A 164 -6.12 9.27 -9.47
C PRO A 164 -5.67 7.94 -8.88
N ILE A 165 -4.46 7.91 -8.35
CA ILE A 165 -3.85 6.72 -7.77
C ILE A 165 -3.19 7.01 -6.43
N PHE A 166 -3.13 5.99 -5.56
CA PHE A 166 -2.19 5.91 -4.46
C PHE A 166 -1.23 4.76 -4.74
N PHE A 167 0.04 4.99 -4.52
CA PHE A 167 1.10 4.04 -4.81
C PHE A 167 1.83 3.67 -3.51
N ILE A 168 2.00 2.39 -3.25
CA ILE A 168 2.66 1.88 -2.05
C ILE A 168 3.69 0.85 -2.47
N THR A 169 4.97 1.22 -2.37
CA THR A 169 6.07 0.27 -2.54
C THR A 169 6.21 -0.55 -1.26
N THR A 170 6.32 -1.86 -1.40
CA THR A 170 6.58 -2.77 -0.29
C THR A 170 7.85 -3.58 -0.53
N TYR A 171 8.21 -4.43 0.41
CA TYR A 171 9.42 -5.24 0.30
C TYR A 171 9.39 -6.22 -0.91
N TYR A 172 8.22 -6.79 -1.23
CA TYR A 172 8.08 -7.78 -2.31
C TYR A 172 7.34 -7.24 -3.53
N SER A 173 6.33 -6.44 -3.34
CA SER A 173 5.39 -6.01 -4.38
C SER A 173 5.15 -4.51 -4.32
N ASP A 174 4.64 -3.98 -5.42
CA ASP A 174 4.06 -2.63 -5.44
C ASP A 174 2.54 -2.75 -5.46
N PHE A 175 1.88 -1.86 -4.73
CA PHE A 175 0.43 -1.78 -4.70
C PHE A 175 -0.05 -0.45 -5.24
N ILE A 176 -1.07 -0.51 -6.09
CA ILE A 176 -1.74 0.67 -6.63
C ILE A 176 -3.19 0.65 -6.20
N LEU A 177 -3.62 1.69 -5.50
CA LEU A 177 -5.02 1.89 -5.19
C LEU A 177 -5.63 2.83 -6.22
N VAL A 178 -6.74 2.42 -6.81
CA VAL A 178 -7.49 3.21 -7.78
C VAL A 178 -8.97 3.24 -7.40
N PRO A 179 -9.70 4.36 -7.66
CA PRO A 179 -11.13 4.39 -7.38
C PRO A 179 -11.86 3.26 -8.11
N THR A 180 -12.75 2.57 -7.43
CA THR A 180 -13.50 1.42 -8.01
C THR A 180 -14.29 1.83 -9.24
N LYS A 181 -14.74 3.09 -9.30
CA LYS A 181 -15.46 3.67 -10.46
C LYS A 181 -14.61 3.70 -11.75
N GLU A 182 -13.27 3.70 -11.61
CA GLU A 182 -12.33 3.77 -12.74
C GLU A 182 -11.84 2.40 -13.21
N ARG A 183 -12.38 1.29 -12.69
CA ARG A 183 -11.92 -0.07 -12.97
C ARG A 183 -11.72 -0.36 -14.47
N ASP A 184 -12.73 -0.02 -15.29
CA ASP A 184 -12.69 -0.29 -16.74
C ASP A 184 -11.63 0.56 -17.45
N ASN A 185 -11.47 1.83 -17.03
CA ASN A 185 -10.48 2.74 -17.58
C ASN A 185 -9.05 2.31 -17.21
N VAL A 186 -8.86 1.84 -15.98
CA VAL A 186 -7.59 1.25 -15.51
C VAL A 186 -7.21 0.06 -16.37
N GLY A 187 -8.13 -0.90 -16.54
CA GLY A 187 -7.90 -2.08 -17.37
C GLY A 187 -7.50 -1.73 -18.79
N LYS A 188 -8.24 -0.83 -19.44
CA LYS A 188 -7.94 -0.37 -20.81
C LYS A 188 -6.57 0.32 -20.90
N SER A 189 -6.25 1.18 -19.94
CA SER A 189 -5.01 1.96 -19.96
C SER A 189 -3.77 1.08 -19.77
N LEU A 190 -3.85 0.09 -18.89
CA LEU A 190 -2.76 -0.85 -18.64
C LEU A 190 -2.58 -1.85 -19.78
N LEU A 191 -3.67 -2.44 -20.29
CA LEU A 191 -3.63 -3.34 -21.45
C LEU A 191 -3.05 -2.65 -22.69
N ALA A 192 -3.39 -1.37 -22.93
CA ALA A 192 -2.85 -0.59 -24.05
C ALA A 192 -1.34 -0.39 -23.96
N LYS A 193 -0.73 -0.57 -22.78
CA LYS A 193 0.70 -0.51 -22.54
C LYS A 193 1.38 -1.88 -22.48
N GLY A 194 0.63 -2.95 -22.75
CA GLY A 194 1.15 -4.31 -22.80
C GLY A 194 1.22 -5.02 -21.43
N PHE A 195 0.55 -4.47 -20.40
CA PHE A 195 0.40 -5.19 -19.13
C PHE A 195 -0.61 -6.32 -19.30
N GLU A 196 -0.31 -7.47 -18.72
CA GLU A 196 -1.25 -8.57 -18.63
C GLU A 196 -1.99 -8.49 -17.30
N LEU A 197 -3.32 -8.54 -17.37
CA LEU A 197 -4.15 -8.62 -16.18
C LEU A 197 -4.38 -10.11 -15.87
N CYS A 198 -3.78 -10.61 -14.79
CA CYS A 198 -4.06 -11.96 -14.33
C CYS A 198 -5.43 -11.98 -13.66
N GLU A 199 -6.42 -12.54 -14.36
CA GLU A 199 -7.71 -12.90 -13.81
C GLU A 199 -7.56 -14.23 -13.07
N ASN A 200 -7.47 -14.21 -11.76
CA ASN A 200 -7.83 -15.38 -10.99
C ASN A 200 -9.36 -15.48 -10.99
N GLU A 201 -9.87 -16.29 -11.93
CA GLU A 201 -11.22 -16.90 -11.97
C GLU A 201 -12.36 -16.13 -11.28
N SER A 202 -12.70 -14.92 -11.69
CA SER A 202 -14.04 -14.35 -11.43
C SER A 202 -14.31 -13.15 -12.35
N ASN A 203 -14.99 -13.43 -13.47
CA ASN A 203 -15.96 -12.54 -14.12
C ASN A 203 -15.50 -11.17 -14.63
N PHE A 204 -14.57 -11.12 -15.57
CA PHE A 204 -14.72 -10.16 -16.64
C PHE A 204 -15.75 -10.72 -17.64
N VAL A 205 -17.02 -10.42 -17.41
CA VAL A 205 -18.05 -10.56 -18.42
C VAL A 205 -17.74 -9.50 -19.46
N THR A 206 -17.24 -9.92 -20.61
CA THR A 206 -17.20 -9.09 -21.81
C THR A 206 -18.64 -8.64 -22.08
N PRO A 207 -18.96 -7.33 -22.09
CA PRO A 207 -20.29 -6.92 -22.52
C PRO A 207 -20.40 -7.27 -24.00
N SER A 208 -21.20 -8.26 -24.30
CA SER A 208 -21.67 -8.54 -25.65
C SER A 208 -22.27 -7.27 -26.23
N SER A 209 -21.70 -6.82 -27.33
CA SER A 209 -22.23 -5.73 -28.14
C SER A 209 -23.65 -6.04 -28.58
N HIS A 210 -24.64 -5.50 -27.87
CA HIS A 210 -25.97 -5.38 -28.41
C HIS A 210 -26.66 -4.09 -27.98
N GLY A 211 -26.97 -3.27 -28.97
CA GLY A 211 -28.11 -2.39 -28.95
C GLY A 211 -27.91 -0.93 -28.62
N HIS A 212 -27.63 -0.15 -29.63
CA HIS A 212 -27.98 1.27 -29.65
C HIS A 212 -29.39 1.51 -29.11
N LYS A 213 -29.51 2.25 -28.00
CA LYS A 213 -30.68 3.08 -27.75
C LYS A 213 -30.23 4.51 -27.54
N LYS A 214 -30.52 5.32 -28.57
CA LYS A 214 -30.59 6.79 -28.45
C LYS A 214 -31.70 7.12 -27.46
N GLY A 215 -31.42 7.94 -26.47
CA GLY A 215 -32.47 8.47 -25.62
C GLY A 215 -31.95 9.33 -24.49
N ALA A 216 -32.26 10.63 -24.56
CA ALA A 216 -32.35 11.63 -23.53
C ALA A 216 -31.05 12.21 -23.00
N GLY A 217 -30.87 13.52 -23.28
CA GLY A 217 -29.79 14.36 -22.84
C GLY A 217 -29.69 14.43 -21.31
N TRP A 218 -28.50 14.20 -20.84
CA TRP A 218 -28.09 14.53 -19.48
C TRP A 218 -27.59 15.96 -19.46
N PRO A 219 -27.84 16.71 -18.38
CA PRO A 219 -27.30 18.05 -18.25
C PRO A 219 -25.77 17.99 -18.23
N ALA A 220 -25.16 18.94 -18.92
CA ALA A 220 -23.71 19.08 -18.98
C ALA A 220 -23.10 19.16 -17.58
N PRO A 221 -21.94 18.50 -17.35
CA PRO A 221 -21.24 18.66 -16.08
C PRO A 221 -20.76 20.09 -15.90
N PRO A 222 -20.74 20.60 -14.65
CA PRO A 222 -20.25 21.95 -14.38
C PRO A 222 -18.74 22.04 -14.57
N ALA A 223 -18.34 23.09 -15.25
CA ALA A 223 -17.01 23.70 -15.33
C ALA A 223 -15.82 22.80 -15.67
N ALA A 224 -15.34 22.95 -16.90
CA ALA A 224 -13.95 22.84 -17.37
C ALA A 224 -13.03 21.90 -16.59
N GLN A 225 -13.18 20.60 -16.75
CA GLN A 225 -12.08 19.68 -16.59
C GLN A 225 -11.13 19.93 -17.76
N GLU A 226 -9.92 20.37 -17.47
CA GLU A 226 -8.87 20.48 -18.47
C GLU A 226 -8.71 19.12 -19.17
N ALA A 227 -8.55 19.12 -20.49
CA ALA A 227 -8.33 17.90 -21.25
C ALA A 227 -7.15 17.11 -20.65
N PRO A 228 -7.20 15.77 -20.63
CA PRO A 228 -6.10 14.96 -20.11
C PRO A 228 -4.78 15.31 -20.79
N PRO A 229 -3.64 15.22 -20.08
CA PRO A 229 -2.34 15.58 -20.64
C PRO A 229 -1.99 14.68 -21.81
N SER A 230 -1.41 15.25 -22.87
CA SER A 230 -1.09 14.52 -24.10
C SER A 230 0.17 13.65 -23.98
N ASN A 231 1.06 13.97 -23.06
CA ASN A 231 2.31 13.26 -22.81
C ASN A 231 2.82 13.48 -21.38
N VAL A 232 3.84 12.71 -20.99
CA VAL A 232 4.43 12.75 -19.65
C VAL A 232 5.02 14.13 -19.31
N ALA A 233 5.65 14.83 -20.25
CA ALA A 233 6.23 16.13 -20.01
C ALA A 233 5.16 17.19 -19.68
N GLU A 234 4.05 17.17 -20.39
CA GLU A 234 2.91 18.01 -20.09
C GLU A 234 2.28 17.66 -18.72
N LEU A 235 2.17 16.36 -18.43
CA LEU A 235 1.71 15.88 -17.13
C LEU A 235 2.59 16.41 -16.00
N GLN A 236 3.92 16.29 -16.12
CA GLN A 236 4.87 16.79 -15.14
C GLN A 236 4.71 18.31 -14.93
N LYS A 237 4.64 19.06 -16.01
CA LYS A 237 4.43 20.53 -15.94
C LYS A 237 3.14 20.89 -15.19
N ARG A 238 2.03 20.20 -15.49
CA ARG A 238 0.76 20.39 -14.78
C ARG A 238 0.84 20.01 -13.31
N THR A 239 1.47 18.87 -13.02
CA THR A 239 1.66 18.37 -11.64
C THR A 239 2.46 19.36 -10.80
N PHE A 240 3.64 19.79 -11.27
CA PHE A 240 4.46 20.77 -10.54
C PHE A 240 3.78 22.12 -10.42
N GLY A 241 3.07 22.57 -11.46
CA GLY A 241 2.24 23.78 -11.40
C GLY A 241 1.13 23.70 -10.35
N LEU A 242 0.49 22.53 -10.20
CA LEU A 242 -0.51 22.29 -9.17
C LEU A 242 0.10 22.27 -7.77
N LEU A 243 1.19 21.52 -7.57
CA LEU A 243 1.89 21.41 -6.29
C LEU A 243 2.38 22.80 -5.82
N LYS A 244 3.01 23.57 -6.72
CA LYS A 244 3.46 24.92 -6.45
C LYS A 244 2.30 25.86 -6.07
N LYS A 245 1.19 25.85 -6.84
CA LYS A 245 -0.02 26.63 -6.54
C LYS A 245 -0.61 26.29 -5.16
N ARG A 246 -0.36 25.10 -4.64
CA ARG A 246 -0.83 24.66 -3.33
C ARG A 246 0.22 24.76 -2.24
N ASN A 247 1.36 25.43 -2.53
CA ASN A 247 2.47 25.63 -1.62
C ASN A 247 3.02 24.30 -1.04
N VAL A 248 3.02 23.23 -1.84
CA VAL A 248 3.62 21.95 -1.46
C VAL A 248 5.12 22.11 -1.55
N ALA A 249 5.82 21.90 -0.43
CA ALA A 249 7.27 21.93 -0.37
C ALA A 249 7.82 20.54 0.04
N PRO A 250 8.89 20.07 -0.59
CA PRO A 250 9.54 18.84 -0.17
C PRO A 250 10.34 19.11 1.10
N HIS A 251 10.24 18.20 2.08
CA HIS A 251 11.02 18.29 3.30
C HIS A 251 11.50 16.91 3.77
N ILE A 252 12.63 16.91 4.46
CA ILE A 252 13.20 15.75 5.15
C ILE A 252 13.09 16.02 6.64
N GLU A 253 12.59 15.03 7.38
CA GLU A 253 12.54 15.10 8.84
C GLU A 253 13.91 14.77 9.44
N GLU A 254 14.43 15.67 10.25
CA GLU A 254 15.78 15.54 10.82
C GLU A 254 15.91 14.28 11.70
N GLY A 255 16.94 13.50 11.45
CA GLY A 255 17.24 12.28 12.20
C GLY A 255 16.22 11.15 11.99
N LEU A 256 15.44 11.19 10.90
CA LEU A 256 14.57 10.10 10.52
C LEU A 256 15.24 9.24 9.45
N GLU A 257 15.68 8.06 9.84
CA GLU A 257 16.28 7.05 8.98
C GLU A 257 15.37 5.83 8.95
N LEU A 258 15.10 5.30 7.75
CA LEU A 258 14.20 4.18 7.55
C LEU A 258 14.94 2.93 7.10
N VAL A 259 14.34 1.78 7.40
CA VAL A 259 14.68 0.47 6.83
C VAL A 259 13.44 -0.15 6.21
N GLN A 260 13.62 -0.83 5.08
CA GLN A 260 12.57 -1.60 4.43
C GLN A 260 12.82 -3.09 4.64
N CYS A 261 11.91 -3.74 5.33
CA CYS A 261 12.05 -5.12 5.76
C CYS A 261 10.72 -5.88 5.67
N SER A 262 10.76 -7.15 5.96
CA SER A 262 9.62 -8.05 5.91
C SER A 262 9.55 -8.92 7.15
N GLY A 263 8.37 -9.43 7.44
CA GLY A 263 8.20 -10.60 8.29
C GLY A 263 8.67 -11.88 7.59
N ARG A 264 8.78 -12.96 8.35
CA ARG A 264 9.08 -14.28 7.79
C ARG A 264 7.87 -14.88 7.10
N GLU A 265 8.10 -15.64 6.05
CA GLU A 265 7.06 -16.48 5.46
C GLU A 265 6.58 -17.53 6.48
N ALA A 266 5.30 -17.88 6.40
CA ALA A 266 4.73 -18.94 7.25
C ALA A 266 5.48 -20.28 7.13
N SER A 267 6.07 -20.57 5.96
CA SER A 267 6.91 -21.73 5.69
C SER A 267 8.25 -21.72 6.42
N GLN A 268 8.73 -20.55 6.81
CA GLN A 268 10.03 -20.34 7.48
C GLN A 268 9.90 -20.28 9.00
N LEU A 269 8.67 -20.31 9.53
CA LEU A 269 8.45 -20.34 10.96
C LEU A 269 8.99 -21.66 11.54
N PRO A 270 9.76 -21.64 12.65
CA PRO A 270 10.27 -22.86 13.27
C PRO A 270 9.11 -23.80 13.60
N SER A 271 9.23 -25.03 13.15
CA SER A 271 8.24 -26.10 13.35
C SER A 271 8.00 -26.51 14.81
N SER A 272 8.43 -25.70 15.78
CA SER A 272 8.15 -25.92 17.20
C SER A 272 6.66 -25.97 17.52
N PHE A 273 5.78 -25.58 16.58
CA PHE A 273 4.33 -25.78 16.66
C PHE A 273 3.83 -26.97 15.84
N ASN A 274 4.66 -27.61 15.02
CA ASN A 274 4.38 -28.90 14.43
C ASN A 274 4.62 -30.01 15.46
N HIS A 275 3.89 -29.98 16.57
CA HIS A 275 3.64 -31.24 17.26
C HIS A 275 2.95 -32.17 16.26
N GLN A 276 3.72 -33.17 15.87
CA GLN A 276 3.30 -34.42 15.22
C GLN A 276 1.77 -34.50 15.15
N ARG A 277 1.23 -34.27 13.95
CA ARG A 277 -0.12 -34.78 13.69
C ARG A 277 -0.02 -36.28 13.88
N PRO A 278 -0.52 -36.85 14.99
CA PRO A 278 -0.73 -38.29 15.01
C PRO A 278 -1.71 -38.55 13.89
N SER A 279 -1.43 -39.52 13.05
CA SER A 279 -2.42 -40.08 12.12
C SER A 279 -3.57 -40.60 12.98
N ILE A 280 -4.54 -39.76 13.29
CA ILE A 280 -5.65 -40.11 14.15
C ILE A 280 -6.65 -40.86 13.29
N SER A 281 -6.69 -42.15 13.52
CA SER A 281 -7.80 -43.01 13.20
C SER A 281 -9.13 -42.35 13.69
N ARG A 282 -10.17 -42.47 12.86
CA ARG A 282 -11.49 -41.87 12.91
C ARG A 282 -12.34 -42.24 14.17
N HIS A 283 -11.84 -42.16 15.38
CA HIS A 283 -12.67 -42.24 16.58
C HIS A 283 -12.06 -41.40 17.71
N ALA A 284 -12.32 -40.11 17.70
CA ALA A 284 -12.15 -39.29 18.88
C ALA A 284 -13.31 -38.31 18.96
N THR A 285 -14.32 -38.65 19.76
CA THR A 285 -15.24 -37.71 20.39
C THR A 285 -14.43 -36.86 21.37
N GLY A 286 -13.84 -35.77 20.89
CA GLY A 286 -13.10 -34.82 21.70
C GLY A 286 -13.37 -33.44 21.16
N ASN A 287 -13.68 -32.47 22.04
CA ASN A 287 -13.80 -31.04 21.76
C ASN A 287 -12.58 -30.57 20.98
N GLY A 288 -12.57 -30.75 19.65
CA GLY A 288 -11.57 -30.23 18.76
C GLY A 288 -11.64 -28.71 18.82
N ARG A 289 -10.73 -28.09 19.58
CA ARG A 289 -10.53 -26.64 19.58
C ARG A 289 -10.29 -26.21 18.14
N ARG A 290 -11.14 -25.34 17.61
CA ARG A 290 -10.88 -24.75 16.28
C ARG A 290 -9.53 -24.04 16.33
N PRO A 291 -8.66 -24.19 15.32
CA PRO A 291 -7.38 -23.49 15.28
C PRO A 291 -7.65 -21.99 15.45
N SER A 292 -6.89 -21.37 16.33
CA SER A 292 -6.93 -19.92 16.55
C SER A 292 -6.19 -19.22 15.40
N TRP A 293 -6.56 -17.98 15.11
CA TRP A 293 -5.79 -17.10 14.23
C TRP A 293 -4.30 -17.06 14.63
N ALA A 294 -4.02 -17.01 15.94
CA ALA A 294 -2.66 -17.02 16.47
C ALA A 294 -1.83 -18.27 16.10
N ASP A 295 -2.49 -19.35 15.70
CA ASP A 295 -1.80 -20.58 15.28
C ASP A 295 -1.29 -20.52 13.83
N ASN A 296 -1.75 -19.51 13.06
CA ASN A 296 -1.48 -19.37 11.63
C ASN A 296 -0.60 -18.14 11.27
N VAL A 297 -0.22 -17.33 12.26
CA VAL A 297 0.58 -16.11 12.06
C VAL A 297 1.83 -16.11 12.91
N ASP A 298 2.82 -15.31 12.53
CA ASP A 298 3.99 -15.04 13.37
C ASP A 298 3.59 -14.14 14.56
N THR A 299 3.21 -14.77 15.68
CA THR A 299 2.78 -14.08 16.89
C THR A 299 3.86 -13.17 17.46
N LYS A 300 5.14 -13.50 17.27
CA LYS A 300 6.27 -12.67 17.72
C LYS A 300 6.30 -11.37 16.92
N LEU A 301 6.24 -11.46 15.59
CA LEU A 301 6.20 -10.29 14.72
C LEU A 301 4.99 -9.40 15.02
N TYR A 302 3.78 -9.99 15.15
CA TYR A 302 2.58 -9.21 15.47
C TYR A 302 2.66 -8.54 16.83
N THR A 303 3.29 -9.18 17.84
CA THR A 303 3.54 -8.56 19.14
C THR A 303 4.47 -7.36 19.01
N CYS A 304 5.53 -7.47 18.19
CA CYS A 304 6.44 -6.36 17.91
C CYS A 304 5.73 -5.21 17.18
N ILE A 305 4.90 -5.52 16.17
CA ILE A 305 4.09 -4.51 15.45
C ILE A 305 3.18 -3.75 16.43
N ILE A 306 2.45 -4.49 17.30
CA ILE A 306 1.58 -3.87 18.29
C ILE A 306 2.39 -2.98 19.25
N SER A 307 3.54 -3.47 19.75
CA SER A 307 4.41 -2.72 20.65
C SER A 307 4.91 -1.42 19.99
N ALA A 308 5.32 -1.50 18.73
CA ALA A 308 5.74 -0.33 17.96
C ALA A 308 4.58 0.66 17.75
N LEU A 309 3.36 0.19 17.42
CA LEU A 309 2.19 1.07 17.28
C LEU A 309 1.84 1.75 18.63
N VAL A 310 1.92 1.03 19.74
CA VAL A 310 1.65 1.59 21.07
C VAL A 310 2.69 2.63 21.49
N SER A 311 3.96 2.50 21.04
CA SER A 311 5.02 3.45 21.37
C SER A 311 4.88 4.82 20.67
N GLN A 312 3.88 5.00 19.81
CA GLN A 312 3.64 6.24 19.03
C GLN A 312 4.87 6.60 18.17
N PRO A 313 5.20 5.76 17.19
CA PRO A 313 6.40 5.94 16.39
C PRO A 313 6.31 7.23 15.55
N ARG A 314 7.47 7.86 15.28
CA ARG A 314 7.53 9.00 14.34
C ARG A 314 7.21 8.55 12.91
N PHE A 315 7.66 7.35 12.55
CA PHE A 315 7.39 6.74 11.26
C PHE A 315 7.30 5.22 11.38
N MET A 316 6.24 4.67 10.81
CA MET A 316 6.05 3.24 10.64
C MET A 316 5.00 3.01 9.55
N SER A 317 5.31 2.18 8.57
CA SER A 317 4.30 1.69 7.62
C SER A 317 4.29 0.17 7.62
N VAL A 318 3.11 -0.41 7.83
CA VAL A 318 2.86 -1.85 7.81
C VAL A 318 1.89 -2.15 6.70
N THR A 319 2.27 -3.03 5.78
CA THR A 319 1.41 -3.53 4.72
C THR A 319 1.22 -5.02 4.88
N LEU A 320 -0.03 -5.45 5.00
CA LEU A 320 -0.44 -6.84 4.99
C LEU A 320 -1.22 -7.10 3.71
N ALA A 321 -0.80 -8.09 2.94
CA ALA A 321 -1.46 -8.52 1.73
C ALA A 321 -1.60 -10.05 1.75
N GLN A 322 -2.58 -10.57 1.00
CA GLN A 322 -2.90 -12.00 1.03
C GLN A 322 -1.75 -12.88 0.57
N ASP A 323 -1.06 -12.46 -0.49
CA ASP A 323 -0.07 -13.30 -1.19
C ASP A 323 1.39 -12.98 -0.79
N ASP A 324 1.61 -11.96 0.05
CA ASP A 324 2.93 -11.52 0.49
C ASP A 324 3.10 -11.65 2.00
N PRO A 325 4.30 -11.95 2.50
CA PRO A 325 4.61 -11.77 3.91
C PRO A 325 4.41 -10.31 4.35
N PRO A 326 4.16 -10.05 5.65
CA PRO A 326 4.03 -8.70 6.16
C PRO A 326 5.22 -7.83 5.73
N SER A 327 4.97 -6.69 5.10
CA SER A 327 5.99 -5.74 4.70
C SER A 327 6.00 -4.54 5.64
N LEU A 328 7.19 -4.14 6.05
CA LEU A 328 7.39 -3.06 7.01
C LEU A 328 8.40 -2.05 6.46
N LEU A 329 8.06 -0.78 6.63
CA LEU A 329 8.99 0.33 6.46
C LEU A 329 9.04 1.05 7.81
N LEU A 330 10.18 1.03 8.46
CA LEU A 330 10.33 1.38 9.87
C LEU A 330 11.36 2.47 10.08
N ASP A 331 11.10 3.39 11.03
CA ASP A 331 12.16 4.18 11.65
C ASP A 331 13.18 3.22 12.31
N LYS A 332 14.46 3.39 12.03
CA LYS A 332 15.55 2.57 12.61
C LYS A 332 15.48 2.46 14.13
N ASN A 333 15.00 3.50 14.79
CA ASN A 333 14.83 3.51 16.25
C ASN A 333 13.85 2.45 16.77
N LEU A 334 13.03 1.86 15.88
CA LEU A 334 12.12 0.79 16.25
C LEU A 334 12.73 -0.62 16.17
N LEU A 335 13.92 -0.77 15.57
CA LEU A 335 14.52 -2.09 15.31
C LEU A 335 14.71 -2.92 16.58
N ASP A 336 15.05 -2.29 17.70
CA ASP A 336 15.20 -2.97 18.99
C ASP A 336 13.91 -3.68 19.46
N ILE A 337 12.73 -3.15 19.09
CA ILE A 337 11.43 -3.77 19.39
C ILE A 337 11.26 -5.09 18.62
N PHE A 338 11.79 -5.15 17.40
CA PHE A 338 11.58 -6.27 16.49
C PHE A 338 12.62 -7.38 16.68
N GLY A 339 13.85 -7.06 17.09
CA GLY A 339 14.92 -8.02 17.25
C GLY A 339 15.12 -8.88 16.00
N ASP A 340 15.10 -10.19 16.15
CA ASP A 340 15.27 -11.19 15.07
C ASP A 340 13.96 -11.55 14.31
N SER A 341 12.88 -10.79 14.49
CA SER A 341 11.59 -11.06 13.85
C SER A 341 11.51 -10.58 12.39
N LEU A 342 12.50 -9.81 11.94
CA LEU A 342 12.54 -9.19 10.62
C LEU A 342 13.45 -9.97 9.66
N VAL A 343 13.13 -9.86 8.38
CA VAL A 343 13.92 -10.34 7.24
C VAL A 343 14.19 -9.16 6.31
N GLY A 344 15.40 -9.05 5.82
CA GLY A 344 15.83 -7.96 4.92
C GLY A 344 17.06 -7.24 5.43
N ASP A 345 17.43 -6.17 4.73
CA ASP A 345 18.57 -5.32 5.12
C ASP A 345 18.12 -4.30 6.16
N THR A 346 18.46 -4.58 7.42
CA THR A 346 18.21 -3.66 8.55
C THR A 346 19.36 -2.68 8.80
N GLU A 347 20.50 -2.87 8.13
CA GLU A 347 21.67 -1.96 8.20
C GLU A 347 21.55 -0.80 7.21
N GLY A 348 20.78 -0.98 6.13
CA GLY A 348 20.51 0.06 5.13
C GLY A 348 19.99 1.36 5.75
N CYS A 349 20.17 2.47 5.05
CA CYS A 349 19.67 3.77 5.46
C CYS A 349 18.87 4.39 4.32
N LEU A 350 17.57 4.53 4.52
CA LEU A 350 16.65 5.15 3.58
C LEU A 350 16.12 6.46 4.18
N ILE A 351 16.11 7.51 3.38
CA ILE A 351 15.66 8.84 3.78
C ILE A 351 14.34 9.17 3.06
N PRO A 352 13.26 9.43 3.81
CA PRO A 352 11.99 9.86 3.23
C PRO A 352 11.99 11.36 2.95
N ILE A 353 11.58 11.73 1.73
CA ILE A 353 11.26 13.10 1.34
C ILE A 353 9.75 13.23 1.33
N PHE A 354 9.20 13.99 2.24
CA PHE A 354 7.76 14.19 2.39
C PHE A 354 7.25 15.35 1.55
N LEU A 355 6.05 15.15 1.01
CA LEU A 355 5.23 16.15 0.35
C LEU A 355 3.89 16.20 1.09
N ASP A 356 3.55 17.34 1.72
CA ASP A 356 2.23 17.53 2.33
C ASP A 356 1.21 17.85 1.23
N LEU A 357 0.34 16.87 0.99
CA LEU A 357 -0.72 16.93 -0.03
C LEU A 357 -2.09 17.25 0.58
N GLY A 358 -2.15 17.60 1.87
CA GLY A 358 -3.40 17.86 2.59
C GLY A 358 -4.26 18.98 2.01
N SER A 359 -3.66 19.88 1.24
CA SER A 359 -4.37 20.94 0.50
C SER A 359 -4.96 20.49 -0.85
N LEU A 360 -4.67 19.25 -1.28
CA LEU A 360 -5.12 18.69 -2.55
C LEU A 360 -6.36 17.81 -2.34
N SER A 361 -7.14 17.65 -3.41
CA SER A 361 -8.20 16.65 -3.46
C SER A 361 -7.60 15.25 -3.62
N LEU A 362 -8.23 14.24 -3.03
CA LEU A 362 -7.89 12.83 -3.28
C LEU A 362 -8.06 12.42 -4.77
N GLU A 363 -8.76 13.23 -5.55
CA GLU A 363 -8.94 13.06 -6.99
C GLU A 363 -7.80 13.70 -7.82
N ALA A 364 -6.79 14.31 -7.17
CA ALA A 364 -5.65 14.86 -7.89
C ALA A 364 -4.86 13.75 -8.60
N THR A 365 -4.59 13.95 -9.89
CA THR A 365 -3.95 12.96 -10.75
C THR A 365 -2.50 13.32 -11.04
N GLY A 366 -1.68 12.32 -11.36
CA GLY A 366 -0.33 12.52 -11.87
C GLY A 366 0.75 12.84 -10.84
N ILE A 367 0.42 12.93 -9.55
CA ILE A 367 1.40 13.33 -8.51
C ILE A 367 2.54 12.32 -8.43
N VAL A 368 2.24 11.04 -8.26
CA VAL A 368 3.25 9.97 -8.17
C VAL A 368 4.09 9.94 -9.44
N CYS A 369 3.44 9.89 -10.61
CA CYS A 369 4.10 9.89 -11.92
C CYS A 369 4.94 11.15 -12.15
N GLY A 370 4.45 12.33 -11.77
CA GLY A 370 5.17 13.58 -11.93
C GLY A 370 6.42 13.64 -11.08
N VAL A 371 6.29 13.34 -9.80
CA VAL A 371 7.40 13.40 -8.82
C VAL A 371 8.43 12.30 -9.09
N ALA A 372 8.02 11.05 -9.20
CA ALA A 372 8.95 9.95 -9.53
C ALA A 372 9.58 10.18 -10.91
N GLY A 373 8.80 10.63 -11.90
CA GLY A 373 9.28 10.82 -13.25
C GLY A 373 10.33 11.90 -13.43
N ILE A 374 10.31 12.97 -12.64
CA ILE A 374 11.38 13.96 -12.70
C ILE A 374 12.66 13.44 -12.05
N LEU A 375 12.54 12.65 -11.01
CA LEU A 375 13.68 12.07 -10.30
C LEU A 375 14.41 11.02 -11.15
N VAL A 376 13.70 10.14 -11.84
CA VAL A 376 14.32 9.13 -12.71
C VAL A 376 14.91 9.69 -14.00
N GLN A 377 14.76 10.99 -14.30
CA GLN A 377 15.50 11.65 -15.37
C GLN A 377 16.97 11.92 -14.99
N ASP A 378 17.27 11.95 -13.70
CA ASP A 378 18.66 11.97 -13.22
C ASP A 378 19.23 10.55 -13.31
N SER A 379 20.33 10.38 -14.07
CA SER A 379 20.93 9.07 -14.34
C SER A 379 21.36 8.33 -13.07
N GLN A 380 21.85 9.06 -12.06
CA GLN A 380 22.32 8.45 -10.82
C GLN A 380 21.16 7.96 -9.95
N ILE A 381 20.02 8.63 -10.00
CA ILE A 381 18.79 8.14 -9.32
C ILE A 381 18.20 6.99 -10.12
N ALA A 382 18.21 7.07 -11.46
CA ALA A 382 17.67 6.03 -12.33
C ALA A 382 18.44 4.70 -12.26
N GLU A 383 19.76 4.76 -12.13
CA GLU A 383 20.62 3.57 -12.01
C GLU A 383 20.49 2.89 -10.64
N SER A 384 19.95 3.60 -9.65
CA SER A 384 19.72 3.04 -8.33
C SER A 384 18.45 2.19 -8.32
N SER A 385 18.53 1.05 -7.65
CA SER A 385 17.39 0.16 -7.49
C SER A 385 16.46 0.54 -6.31
N GLU A 386 16.65 1.70 -5.68
CA GLU A 386 16.12 1.97 -4.33
C GLU A 386 15.02 3.04 -4.27
N LEU A 387 14.53 3.56 -5.41
CA LEU A 387 13.42 4.51 -5.36
C LEU A 387 12.14 3.80 -4.94
N SER A 388 11.64 4.11 -3.76
CA SER A 388 10.35 3.67 -3.25
C SER A 388 9.39 4.85 -3.10
N TYR A 389 8.11 4.60 -3.18
CA TYR A 389 7.07 5.61 -3.01
C TYR A 389 5.99 5.12 -2.03
N LEU A 390 5.64 5.96 -1.08
CA LEU A 390 4.54 5.72 -0.15
C LEU A 390 3.51 6.84 -0.27
N SER A 391 2.35 6.52 -0.82
CA SER A 391 1.19 7.41 -0.77
C SER A 391 0.40 7.15 0.51
N THR A 392 0.04 8.21 1.20
CA THR A 392 -0.90 8.18 2.32
C THR A 392 -2.11 9.08 2.02
N ALA A 393 -3.05 9.21 2.93
CA ALA A 393 -4.28 9.96 2.68
C ALA A 393 -4.03 11.44 2.36
N ARG A 394 -3.00 12.05 2.95
CA ARG A 394 -2.67 13.46 2.80
C ARG A 394 -1.19 13.74 2.53
N ALA A 395 -0.39 12.70 2.33
CA ALA A 395 1.02 12.89 2.05
C ALA A 395 1.51 11.93 0.96
N GLY A 396 2.60 12.31 0.32
CA GLY A 396 3.42 11.43 -0.48
C GLY A 396 4.83 11.43 0.11
N ALA A 397 5.47 10.27 0.17
CA ALA A 397 6.87 10.16 0.55
C ALA A 397 7.65 9.46 -0.56
N VAL A 398 8.68 10.12 -1.07
CA VAL A 398 9.71 9.49 -1.89
C VAL A 398 10.80 9.01 -0.97
N ILE A 399 11.20 7.76 -1.08
CA ILE A 399 12.13 7.12 -0.17
C ILE A 399 13.32 6.64 -0.98
N LEU A 400 14.50 7.10 -0.61
CA LEU A 400 15.75 6.94 -1.33
C LEU A 400 16.89 6.68 -0.35
N SER A 401 18.05 6.21 -0.84
CA SER A 401 19.27 6.22 -0.03
C SER A 401 19.68 7.64 0.37
N ASP A 402 20.53 7.78 1.37
CA ASP A 402 20.95 9.08 1.88
C ASP A 402 21.56 9.98 0.76
N GLU A 403 22.52 9.46 -0.01
CA GLU A 403 23.14 10.19 -1.12
C GLU A 403 22.12 10.68 -2.16
N GLN A 404 21.17 9.82 -2.51
CA GLN A 404 20.16 10.13 -3.50
C GLN A 404 19.10 11.09 -2.98
N SER A 405 18.82 11.07 -1.68
CA SER A 405 17.87 11.99 -1.05
C SER A 405 18.34 13.44 -1.16
N VAL A 406 19.64 13.69 -0.94
CA VAL A 406 20.26 15.02 -1.12
C VAL A 406 20.09 15.49 -2.57
N ARG A 407 20.37 14.61 -3.52
CA ARG A 407 20.23 14.92 -4.96
C ARG A 407 18.77 15.17 -5.33
N ALA A 408 17.85 14.33 -4.88
CA ALA A 408 16.42 14.49 -5.11
C ALA A 408 15.88 15.80 -4.53
N MET A 409 16.34 16.19 -3.35
CA MET A 409 15.99 17.50 -2.78
C MET A 409 16.52 18.66 -3.63
N GLY A 410 17.73 18.53 -4.20
CA GLY A 410 18.29 19.50 -5.14
C GLY A 410 17.45 19.65 -6.42
N ILE A 411 16.74 18.61 -6.85
CA ILE A 411 15.84 18.62 -8.02
C ILE A 411 14.47 19.16 -7.64
N LEU A 412 13.87 18.65 -6.56
CA LEU A 412 12.48 18.95 -6.19
C LEU A 412 12.30 20.37 -5.62
N LYS A 413 13.24 20.82 -4.78
CA LYS A 413 13.12 22.11 -4.09
C LYS A 413 13.00 23.31 -5.05
N PRO A 414 13.86 23.46 -6.09
CA PRO A 414 13.71 24.55 -7.06
C PRO A 414 12.42 24.49 -7.87
N LEU A 415 11.89 23.30 -8.13
CA LEU A 415 10.66 23.11 -8.89
C LEU A 415 9.41 23.49 -8.11
N LEU A 416 9.46 23.39 -6.78
CA LEU A 416 8.33 23.59 -5.88
C LEU A 416 8.41 24.91 -5.09
N SER A 417 9.59 25.55 -4.95
CA SER A 417 9.75 26.87 -4.32
C SER A 417 9.57 28.00 -5.33
N ASP A 418 9.19 29.17 -4.83
CA ASP A 418 9.14 30.42 -5.61
C ASP A 418 10.48 31.16 -5.58
N GLU A 419 11.59 30.51 -5.23
CA GLU A 419 12.89 31.17 -5.27
C GLU A 419 13.19 31.62 -6.71
N VAL A 420 12.93 32.90 -6.96
CA VAL A 420 13.41 33.61 -8.14
C VAL A 420 14.92 33.42 -8.17
N GLN A 421 15.41 32.80 -9.23
CA GLN A 421 16.84 32.82 -9.54
C GLN A 421 17.27 34.28 -9.62
N THR A 422 17.88 34.78 -8.56
CA THR A 422 18.60 36.07 -8.54
C THR A 422 20.01 35.83 -9.09
#